data_80f7ff3594e3a35c90c2af022965b91e
#
_entry.id   80f7ff3594e3a35c90c2af022965b91e
#
_cell.length_a   1.000
_cell.length_b   1.000
_cell.length_c   1.000
_cell.angle_alpha   90.00
_cell.angle_beta   90.00
_cell.angle_gamma   90.00
#
_symmetry.space_group_name_H-M   'P 1'
#
loop_
_entity.id
_entity.type
_entity.pdbx_description
1 polymer ?
#
loop_
_entity_poly.entity_id
_entity_poly.type
_entity_poly.pdbx_seq_one_letter_code
_entity_poly.pdbx_strand_id
1 'polypeptide(L)'
;MIKIYKYGEVPNSEVFARDNIDSGVEGIVTEIIENVKSNKDKALFEYCEKFDKVKLTSLEVTEEEIQEAFELADESFIEIVAEACENIRAFHEKQVRSSFIISEQDGVVTGQKITPIEKVGLYVPGGTAAYPSTVLMDSVPAKIAGCKEIVMVTPPSKDGKVNPNILATAKISGVTRIFKVGGAQAIAALAYGTESIPAVDKIVGPGNAFVAEAKKQVFGKVSIDMIAGPSEILVVADSTCNPVYVAADMLSQAEHDKMASAVLVTDTMELALRVQEELERQIPLLPRQEIARASIDNNGKIIVAENNLMLAIDIANEIAPEHLELCVDNPFDYLDKVKHAGSIFMGKYCPEALGDYFAGPNHTLPTSGSARFSSPLSVDDFVKKSQFTYYTKDALSKVSDKIATFAEKEGLHAHAKSATIRFEE
;
A
#
# COMPACT_ATOMS: atom_id res chain seq x y z
N MET A 1 27.06 -6.24 -12.70
CA MET A 1 26.68 -7.64 -12.35
C MET A 1 26.22 -7.69 -10.89
N ILE A 2 25.14 -8.38 -10.58
CA ILE A 2 24.64 -8.52 -9.20
C ILE A 2 25.72 -9.14 -8.29
N LYS A 3 25.79 -8.70 -7.02
CA LYS A 3 26.78 -9.20 -6.06
C LYS A 3 26.28 -10.47 -5.37
N ILE A 4 27.18 -11.45 -5.20
CA ILE A 4 26.91 -12.67 -4.45
C ILE A 4 27.66 -12.61 -3.12
N TYR A 5 26.92 -12.83 -2.02
CA TYR A 5 27.43 -12.85 -0.65
C TYR A 5 27.22 -14.24 -0.05
N LYS A 6 28.25 -14.80 0.58
CA LYS A 6 28.07 -15.93 1.47
C LYS A 6 27.73 -15.41 2.87
N TYR A 7 26.60 -15.84 3.40
CA TYR A 7 26.16 -15.40 4.71
C TYR A 7 27.17 -15.84 5.79
N GLY A 8 27.58 -14.89 6.64
CA GLY A 8 28.60 -15.11 7.66
C GLY A 8 30.06 -14.81 7.24
N GLU A 9 30.33 -14.63 5.94
CA GLU A 9 31.67 -14.21 5.46
C GLU A 9 31.79 -12.68 5.34
N VAL A 10 30.67 -11.97 5.30
CA VAL A 10 30.60 -10.49 5.25
C VAL A 10 29.80 -9.94 6.42
N PRO A 11 30.04 -8.69 6.85
CA PRO A 11 29.28 -8.08 7.94
C PRO A 11 27.79 -7.99 7.61
N ASN A 12 26.93 -8.24 8.61
CA ASN A 12 25.48 -8.09 8.47
C ASN A 12 25.05 -6.69 8.01
N SER A 13 25.80 -5.64 8.38
CA SER A 13 25.58 -4.28 7.91
C SER A 13 25.71 -4.11 6.38
N GLU A 14 26.47 -4.98 5.72
CA GLU A 14 26.59 -4.99 4.26
C GLU A 14 25.49 -5.84 3.61
N VAL A 15 25.23 -7.04 4.19
CA VAL A 15 24.17 -7.94 3.71
C VAL A 15 22.80 -7.28 3.77
N PHE A 16 22.51 -6.62 4.89
CA PHE A 16 21.20 -5.97 5.16
C PHE A 16 21.19 -4.47 4.83
N ALA A 17 22.24 -3.93 4.20
CA ALA A 17 22.27 -2.53 3.79
C ALA A 17 21.06 -2.22 2.90
N ARG A 18 20.36 -1.13 3.24
CA ARG A 18 19.36 -0.49 2.40
C ARG A 18 19.75 0.96 2.22
N ASP A 19 19.60 1.48 1.03
CA ASP A 19 19.81 2.91 0.81
C ASP A 19 18.69 3.67 1.51
N ASN A 20 19.06 4.51 2.48
CA ASN A 20 18.13 5.46 3.07
C ASN A 20 17.83 6.53 2.03
N ILE A 21 16.59 6.58 1.57
CA ILE A 21 16.16 7.59 0.62
C ILE A 21 15.86 8.87 1.40
N ASP A 22 16.89 9.65 1.66
CA ASP A 22 16.69 11.07 1.88
C ASP A 22 16.50 11.71 0.49
N SER A 23 15.25 11.84 0.10
CA SER A 23 14.90 12.35 -1.24
C SER A 23 15.20 13.84 -1.40
N GLY A 24 15.48 14.56 -0.31
CA GLY A 24 15.74 16.02 -0.32
C GLY A 24 14.56 16.86 -0.83
N VAL A 25 13.35 16.27 -0.93
CA VAL A 25 12.15 16.95 -1.50
C VAL A 25 11.26 17.61 -0.47
N GLU A 26 11.56 17.48 0.81
CA GLU A 26 10.71 17.94 1.93
C GLU A 26 10.30 19.42 1.80
N GLY A 27 11.27 20.31 1.56
CA GLY A 27 11.00 21.75 1.41
C GLY A 27 10.13 22.06 0.20
N ILE A 28 10.38 21.39 -0.93
CA ILE A 28 9.59 21.57 -2.16
C ILE A 28 8.14 21.13 -1.94
N VAL A 29 7.96 19.99 -1.27
CA VAL A 29 6.64 19.46 -0.96
C VAL A 29 5.88 20.36 0.01
N THR A 30 6.57 20.90 1.03
CA THR A 30 5.98 21.87 1.95
C THR A 30 5.46 23.11 1.22
N GLU A 31 6.26 23.68 0.29
CA GLU A 31 5.83 24.82 -0.52
C GLU A 31 4.60 24.49 -1.38
N ILE A 32 4.57 23.30 -1.99
CA ILE A 32 3.43 22.85 -2.80
C ILE A 32 2.17 22.74 -1.93
N ILE A 33 2.26 22.12 -0.76
CA ILE A 33 1.13 21.96 0.17
C ILE A 33 0.59 23.33 0.60
N GLU A 34 1.45 24.25 1.02
CA GLU A 34 1.02 25.60 1.45
C GLU A 34 0.44 26.40 0.30
N ASN A 35 0.94 26.26 -0.92
CA ASN A 35 0.37 26.89 -2.11
C ASN A 35 -1.03 26.34 -2.41
N VAL A 36 -1.25 25.03 -2.37
CA VAL A 36 -2.57 24.43 -2.58
C VAL A 36 -3.55 24.85 -1.47
N LYS A 37 -3.12 24.90 -0.22
CA LYS A 37 -3.97 25.39 0.89
C LYS A 37 -4.45 26.81 0.66
N SER A 38 -3.59 27.67 0.14
CA SER A 38 -3.85 29.11 -0.03
C SER A 38 -4.59 29.42 -1.33
N ASN A 39 -4.21 28.80 -2.43
CA ASN A 39 -4.66 29.15 -3.80
C ASN A 39 -5.56 28.09 -4.43
N LYS A 40 -5.82 26.94 -3.75
CA LYS A 40 -6.84 25.96 -4.12
C LYS A 40 -6.71 25.47 -5.59
N ASP A 41 -7.84 25.45 -6.34
CA ASP A 41 -7.88 25.03 -7.74
C ASP A 41 -6.91 25.82 -8.62
N LYS A 42 -6.71 27.11 -8.34
CA LYS A 42 -5.73 27.92 -9.09
C LYS A 42 -4.34 27.33 -9.02
N ALA A 43 -3.89 26.91 -7.84
CA ALA A 43 -2.59 26.25 -7.69
C ALA A 43 -2.52 24.91 -8.46
N LEU A 44 -3.63 24.15 -8.48
CA LEU A 44 -3.67 22.89 -9.21
C LEU A 44 -3.54 23.09 -10.72
N PHE A 45 -4.25 24.06 -11.29
CA PHE A 45 -4.11 24.41 -12.72
C PHE A 45 -2.68 24.85 -13.07
N GLU A 46 -2.06 25.70 -12.22
CA GLU A 46 -0.67 26.13 -12.39
C GLU A 46 0.31 24.95 -12.35
N TYR A 47 0.11 24.00 -11.44
CA TYR A 47 0.96 22.80 -11.34
C TYR A 47 0.73 21.83 -12.49
N CYS A 48 -0.49 21.64 -12.98
CA CYS A 48 -0.76 20.85 -14.20
C CYS A 48 -0.02 21.45 -15.41
N GLU A 49 -0.06 22.78 -15.61
CA GLU A 49 0.69 23.44 -16.68
C GLU A 49 2.20 23.31 -16.48
N LYS A 50 2.69 23.44 -15.25
CA LYS A 50 4.13 23.39 -14.92
C LYS A 50 4.71 21.98 -15.03
N PHE A 51 4.04 20.96 -14.48
CA PHE A 51 4.58 19.61 -14.36
C PHE A 51 4.10 18.67 -15.46
N ASP A 52 2.79 18.67 -15.74
CA ASP A 52 2.18 17.79 -16.74
C ASP A 52 2.23 18.38 -18.15
N LYS A 53 2.60 19.68 -18.27
CA LYS A 53 2.70 20.43 -19.55
C LYS A 53 1.37 20.51 -20.29
N VAL A 54 0.28 20.55 -19.54
CA VAL A 54 -1.07 20.62 -20.08
C VAL A 54 -1.87 21.75 -19.42
N LYS A 55 -2.61 22.50 -20.23
CA LYS A 55 -3.52 23.55 -19.75
C LYS A 55 -4.94 23.00 -19.71
N LEU A 56 -5.42 22.71 -18.51
CA LEU A 56 -6.76 22.20 -18.29
C LEU A 56 -7.77 23.34 -18.13
N THR A 57 -9.02 23.07 -18.50
CA THR A 57 -10.18 23.95 -18.24
C THR A 57 -11.06 23.40 -17.11
N SER A 58 -10.94 22.12 -16.81
CA SER A 58 -11.62 21.42 -15.71
C SER A 58 -10.70 20.37 -15.13
N LEU A 59 -10.70 20.25 -13.81
CA LEU A 59 -9.95 19.19 -13.10
C LEU A 59 -10.75 17.88 -13.04
N GLU A 60 -12.07 17.93 -12.98
CA GLU A 60 -12.91 16.74 -12.88
C GLU A 60 -13.08 16.08 -14.26
N VAL A 61 -12.99 14.77 -14.28
CA VAL A 61 -13.31 13.94 -15.44
C VAL A 61 -14.81 13.83 -15.56
N THR A 62 -15.36 14.07 -16.75
CA THR A 62 -16.80 14.00 -16.97
C THR A 62 -17.28 12.58 -17.24
N GLU A 63 -18.59 12.35 -17.12
CA GLU A 63 -19.17 11.04 -17.43
C GLU A 63 -19.00 10.69 -18.93
N GLU A 64 -19.01 11.73 -19.80
CA GLU A 64 -18.76 11.54 -21.24
C GLU A 64 -17.32 11.08 -21.49
N GLU A 65 -16.33 11.64 -20.79
CA GLU A 65 -14.93 11.20 -20.89
C GLU A 65 -14.78 9.74 -20.40
N ILE A 66 -15.47 9.34 -19.35
CA ILE A 66 -15.47 7.97 -18.85
C ILE A 66 -16.12 7.02 -19.87
N GLN A 67 -17.24 7.43 -20.47
CA GLN A 67 -17.93 6.63 -21.46
C GLN A 67 -17.09 6.47 -22.75
N GLU A 68 -16.50 7.57 -23.25
CA GLU A 68 -15.57 7.53 -24.38
C GLU A 68 -14.39 6.59 -24.11
N ALA A 69 -13.79 6.66 -22.90
CA ALA A 69 -12.67 5.82 -22.51
C ALA A 69 -13.06 4.32 -22.49
N PHE A 70 -14.26 4.01 -22.00
CA PHE A 70 -14.77 2.64 -21.94
C PHE A 70 -15.01 2.05 -23.36
N GLU A 71 -15.47 2.90 -24.29
CA GLU A 71 -15.67 2.51 -25.70
C GLU A 71 -14.34 2.34 -26.46
N LEU A 72 -13.31 3.08 -26.06
CA LEU A 72 -11.97 3.00 -26.65
C LEU A 72 -11.12 1.86 -26.09
N ALA A 73 -11.44 1.37 -24.90
CA ALA A 73 -10.70 0.27 -24.28
C ALA A 73 -10.94 -1.03 -25.03
N ASP A 74 -9.90 -1.85 -25.12
CA ASP A 74 -9.98 -3.18 -25.72
C ASP A 74 -10.97 -4.07 -24.97
N GLU A 75 -11.88 -4.74 -25.66
CA GLU A 75 -12.91 -5.59 -25.07
C GLU A 75 -12.30 -6.72 -24.24
N SER A 76 -11.22 -7.34 -24.72
CA SER A 76 -10.52 -8.40 -23.99
C SER A 76 -9.87 -7.88 -22.71
N PHE A 77 -9.37 -6.65 -22.72
CA PHE A 77 -8.85 -5.99 -21.50
C PHE A 77 -9.95 -5.74 -20.47
N ILE A 78 -11.12 -5.29 -20.92
CA ILE A 78 -12.29 -5.06 -20.03
C ILE A 78 -12.71 -6.38 -19.35
N GLU A 79 -12.76 -7.48 -20.09
CA GLU A 79 -13.09 -8.82 -19.56
C GLU A 79 -12.05 -9.26 -18.50
N ILE A 80 -10.75 -9.11 -18.78
CA ILE A 80 -9.67 -9.44 -17.85
C ILE A 80 -9.74 -8.59 -16.58
N VAL A 81 -9.98 -7.29 -16.72
CA VAL A 81 -10.12 -6.37 -15.57
C VAL A 81 -11.34 -6.73 -14.72
N ALA A 82 -12.46 -7.11 -15.36
CA ALA A 82 -13.66 -7.53 -14.65
C ALA A 82 -13.41 -8.82 -13.86
N GLU A 83 -12.73 -9.81 -14.43
CA GLU A 83 -12.36 -11.05 -13.74
C GLU A 83 -11.39 -10.80 -12.59
N ALA A 84 -10.36 -9.97 -12.79
CA ALA A 84 -9.43 -9.56 -11.73
C ALA A 84 -10.17 -8.83 -10.58
N CYS A 85 -11.14 -7.95 -10.91
CA CYS A 85 -11.97 -7.27 -9.94
C CYS A 85 -12.75 -8.26 -9.06
N GLU A 86 -13.32 -9.32 -9.64
CA GLU A 86 -14.04 -10.34 -8.88
C GLU A 86 -13.10 -11.19 -8.01
N ASN A 87 -11.88 -11.51 -8.46
CA ASN A 87 -10.89 -12.21 -7.64
C ASN A 87 -10.48 -11.36 -6.42
N ILE A 88 -10.24 -10.07 -6.63
CA ILE A 88 -9.91 -9.11 -5.56
C ILE A 88 -11.10 -9.00 -4.60
N ARG A 89 -12.32 -8.90 -5.10
CA ARG A 89 -13.54 -8.86 -4.30
C ARG A 89 -13.68 -10.12 -3.44
N ALA A 90 -13.57 -11.30 -4.04
CA ALA A 90 -13.72 -12.57 -3.34
C ALA A 90 -12.73 -12.74 -2.19
N PHE A 91 -11.49 -12.25 -2.34
CA PHE A 91 -10.50 -12.24 -1.29
C PHE A 91 -10.85 -11.24 -0.18
N HIS A 92 -11.10 -9.98 -0.54
CA HIS A 92 -11.32 -8.90 0.42
C HIS A 92 -12.64 -9.00 1.18
N GLU A 93 -13.67 -9.63 0.63
CA GLU A 93 -14.91 -9.90 1.37
C GLU A 93 -14.70 -10.76 2.62
N LYS A 94 -13.67 -11.61 2.66
CA LYS A 94 -13.30 -12.40 3.85
C LYS A 94 -12.69 -11.55 4.97
N GLN A 95 -12.31 -10.33 4.71
CA GLN A 95 -11.73 -9.39 5.69
C GLN A 95 -12.80 -8.55 6.41
N VAL A 96 -14.07 -8.61 5.98
CA VAL A 96 -15.16 -7.84 6.59
C VAL A 96 -15.38 -8.26 8.02
N ARG A 97 -15.34 -7.30 8.94
CA ARG A 97 -15.55 -7.50 10.36
C ARG A 97 -16.94 -7.04 10.81
N SER A 98 -17.45 -7.68 11.84
CA SER A 98 -18.73 -7.32 12.47
C SER A 98 -18.54 -6.51 13.74
N SER A 99 -19.49 -5.61 14.04
CA SER A 99 -19.65 -5.01 15.34
C SER A 99 -20.03 -6.07 16.38
N PHE A 100 -19.69 -5.85 17.64
CA PHE A 100 -20.09 -6.76 18.73
C PHE A 100 -20.62 -6.01 19.95
N ILE A 101 -21.43 -6.73 20.74
CA ILE A 101 -22.00 -6.26 22.01
C ILE A 101 -21.72 -7.31 23.07
N ILE A 102 -21.34 -6.86 24.27
CA ILE A 102 -21.13 -7.67 25.47
C ILE A 102 -22.14 -7.19 26.52
N SER A 103 -22.97 -8.11 27.03
CA SER A 103 -24.01 -7.85 28.05
C SER A 103 -24.05 -8.93 29.12
N GLU A 104 -22.88 -9.36 29.59
CA GLU A 104 -22.76 -10.48 30.56
C GLU A 104 -23.05 -10.05 32.00
N GLN A 105 -23.10 -8.74 32.27
CA GLN A 105 -23.39 -8.19 33.61
C GLN A 105 -24.72 -7.46 33.59
N ASP A 106 -25.55 -7.65 34.64
CA ASP A 106 -26.81 -6.98 34.77
C ASP A 106 -26.67 -5.45 34.78
N GLY A 107 -27.37 -4.81 33.85
CA GLY A 107 -27.36 -3.37 33.69
C GLY A 107 -26.11 -2.78 33.03
N VAL A 108 -25.22 -3.61 32.48
CA VAL A 108 -24.01 -3.20 31.79
C VAL A 108 -24.03 -3.68 30.33
N VAL A 109 -23.79 -2.77 29.42
CA VAL A 109 -23.57 -3.11 28.00
C VAL A 109 -22.32 -2.41 27.52
N THR A 110 -21.39 -3.15 26.97
CA THR A 110 -20.21 -2.63 26.28
C THR A 110 -20.13 -3.19 24.86
N GLY A 111 -19.43 -2.50 23.97
CA GLY A 111 -19.29 -3.02 22.63
C GLY A 111 -18.41 -2.18 21.72
N GLN A 112 -18.27 -2.65 20.51
CA GLN A 112 -17.52 -1.98 19.46
C GLN A 112 -18.41 -1.87 18.22
N LYS A 113 -18.54 -0.65 17.73
CA LYS A 113 -19.23 -0.34 16.47
C LYS A 113 -18.18 -0.13 15.37
N ILE A 114 -18.32 -0.89 14.29
CA ILE A 114 -17.52 -0.72 13.06
C ILE A 114 -18.31 0.15 12.09
N THR A 115 -17.68 1.18 11.56
CA THR A 115 -18.28 2.08 10.56
C THR A 115 -17.28 2.37 9.46
N PRO A 116 -17.71 2.44 8.17
CA PRO A 116 -16.83 2.84 7.08
C PRO A 116 -16.33 4.28 7.26
N ILE A 117 -15.17 4.56 6.68
CA ILE A 117 -14.72 5.93 6.38
C ILE A 117 -15.64 6.49 5.29
N GLU A 118 -16.10 7.74 5.43
CA GLU A 118 -17.09 8.28 4.50
C GLU A 118 -16.49 8.64 3.15
N LYS A 119 -15.32 9.30 3.16
CA LYS A 119 -14.64 9.81 1.96
C LYS A 119 -13.20 9.32 1.93
N VAL A 120 -12.83 8.64 0.87
CA VAL A 120 -11.46 8.16 0.66
C VAL A 120 -10.88 8.68 -0.65
N GLY A 121 -9.62 9.04 -0.62
CA GLY A 121 -8.86 9.48 -1.79
C GLY A 121 -7.94 8.37 -2.28
N LEU A 122 -8.00 8.06 -3.57
CA LEU A 122 -7.11 7.12 -4.23
C LEU A 122 -6.11 7.91 -5.06
N TYR A 123 -4.83 7.73 -4.83
CA TYR A 123 -3.78 8.25 -5.70
C TYR A 123 -3.34 7.16 -6.69
N VAL A 124 -3.64 7.36 -7.97
CA VAL A 124 -3.23 6.45 -9.04
C VAL A 124 -2.12 7.11 -9.83
N PRO A 125 -0.90 6.52 -9.84
CA PRO A 125 0.21 7.07 -10.60
C PRO A 125 -0.08 7.12 -12.10
N GLY A 126 0.52 8.09 -12.77
CA GLY A 126 0.54 8.20 -14.21
C GLY A 126 1.98 8.48 -14.68
N GLY A 127 2.17 8.69 -15.96
CA GLY A 127 3.47 8.99 -16.55
C GLY A 127 3.89 7.94 -17.58
N THR A 128 5.04 7.28 -17.41
CA THR A 128 5.57 6.31 -18.39
C THR A 128 4.82 4.97 -18.40
N ALA A 129 4.08 4.66 -17.35
CA ALA A 129 3.21 3.49 -17.26
C ALA A 129 1.83 3.90 -16.71
N ALA A 130 0.78 3.20 -17.15
CA ALA A 130 -0.54 3.27 -16.55
C ALA A 130 -0.71 2.11 -15.57
N TYR A 131 -1.39 2.37 -14.45
CA TYR A 131 -1.58 1.37 -13.39
C TYR A 131 -3.07 1.12 -13.11
N PRO A 132 -3.82 0.51 -14.05
CA PRO A 132 -5.21 0.14 -13.81
C PRO A 132 -5.36 -0.87 -12.65
N SER A 133 -4.36 -1.72 -12.40
CA SER A 133 -4.33 -2.62 -11.24
C SER A 133 -4.43 -1.88 -9.91
N THR A 134 -3.72 -0.76 -9.74
CA THR A 134 -3.82 0.09 -8.54
C THR A 134 -5.24 0.62 -8.32
N VAL A 135 -5.96 0.94 -9.42
CA VAL A 135 -7.36 1.36 -9.31
C VAL A 135 -8.21 0.26 -8.64
N LEU A 136 -8.05 -1.00 -9.07
CA LEU A 136 -8.76 -2.14 -8.48
C LEU A 136 -8.35 -2.36 -7.02
N MET A 137 -7.05 -2.42 -6.76
CA MET A 137 -6.48 -2.76 -5.46
C MET A 137 -6.84 -1.74 -4.37
N ASP A 138 -7.01 -0.47 -4.73
CA ASP A 138 -7.38 0.58 -3.79
C ASP A 138 -8.91 0.73 -3.66
N SER A 139 -9.66 0.64 -4.78
CA SER A 139 -11.09 0.93 -4.78
C SER A 139 -11.97 -0.22 -4.32
N VAL A 140 -11.63 -1.47 -4.67
CA VAL A 140 -12.46 -2.65 -4.32
C VAL A 140 -12.58 -2.84 -2.81
N PRO A 141 -11.49 -2.85 -2.01
CA PRO A 141 -11.62 -2.95 -0.56
C PRO A 141 -12.33 -1.74 0.07
N ALA A 142 -12.16 -0.52 -0.48
CA ALA A 142 -12.90 0.66 -0.04
C ALA A 142 -14.41 0.50 -0.27
N LYS A 143 -14.80 -0.04 -1.43
CA LYS A 143 -16.21 -0.34 -1.76
C LYS A 143 -16.80 -1.38 -0.85
N ILE A 144 -16.08 -2.48 -0.59
CA ILE A 144 -16.49 -3.56 0.33
C ILE A 144 -16.65 -3.03 1.76
N ALA A 145 -15.78 -2.14 2.21
CA ALA A 145 -15.89 -1.49 3.51
C ALA A 145 -17.14 -0.61 3.65
N GLY A 146 -17.74 -0.17 2.51
CA GLY A 146 -18.93 0.67 2.47
C GLY A 146 -18.62 2.17 2.42
N CYS A 147 -17.44 2.58 1.95
CA CYS A 147 -17.11 3.98 1.70
C CYS A 147 -18.09 4.58 0.67
N LYS A 148 -18.64 5.77 0.99
CA LYS A 148 -19.67 6.41 0.15
C LYS A 148 -19.07 7.19 -1.00
N GLU A 149 -17.97 7.91 -0.75
CA GLU A 149 -17.25 8.68 -1.76
C GLU A 149 -15.83 8.08 -1.91
N ILE A 150 -15.54 7.60 -3.11
CA ILE A 150 -14.22 7.11 -3.51
C ILE A 150 -13.70 8.05 -4.59
N VAL A 151 -12.83 8.96 -4.18
CA VAL A 151 -12.30 10.07 -5.00
C VAL A 151 -10.94 9.68 -5.55
N MET A 152 -10.82 9.52 -6.85
CA MET A 152 -9.54 9.19 -7.49
C MET A 152 -8.86 10.43 -8.05
N VAL A 153 -7.55 10.56 -7.84
CA VAL A 153 -6.69 11.54 -8.49
C VAL A 153 -5.64 10.81 -9.32
N THR A 154 -5.40 11.27 -10.54
CA THR A 154 -4.39 10.73 -11.45
C THR A 154 -3.93 11.84 -12.40
N PRO A 155 -2.62 11.93 -12.74
CA PRO A 155 -2.15 12.98 -13.64
C PRO A 155 -2.73 12.80 -15.04
N PRO A 156 -3.05 13.90 -15.74
CA PRO A 156 -3.47 13.85 -17.13
C PRO A 156 -2.29 13.54 -18.06
N SER A 157 -2.60 13.00 -19.22
CA SER A 157 -1.68 12.91 -20.36
C SER A 157 -1.51 14.28 -21.03
N LYS A 158 -0.57 14.40 -21.98
CA LYS A 158 -0.26 15.65 -22.68
C LYS A 158 -1.43 16.26 -23.47
N ASP A 159 -2.41 15.45 -23.80
CA ASP A 159 -3.69 15.87 -24.45
C ASP A 159 -4.77 16.34 -23.47
N GLY A 160 -4.48 16.31 -22.17
CA GLY A 160 -5.40 16.69 -21.09
C GLY A 160 -6.39 15.60 -20.70
N LYS A 161 -6.30 14.41 -21.27
CA LYS A 161 -7.14 13.26 -20.95
C LYS A 161 -6.43 12.31 -19.96
N VAL A 162 -7.21 11.55 -19.23
CA VAL A 162 -6.71 10.41 -18.44
C VAL A 162 -6.62 9.18 -19.34
N ASN A 163 -5.67 8.30 -19.06
CA ASN A 163 -5.52 7.04 -19.80
C ASN A 163 -6.84 6.26 -19.83
N PRO A 164 -7.33 5.81 -21.01
CA PRO A 164 -8.61 5.13 -21.14
C PRO A 164 -8.73 3.87 -20.27
N ASN A 165 -7.66 3.09 -20.14
CA ASN A 165 -7.65 1.88 -19.32
C ASN A 165 -7.84 2.18 -17.83
N ILE A 166 -7.31 3.31 -17.33
CA ILE A 166 -7.52 3.78 -15.95
C ILE A 166 -9.00 4.16 -15.75
N LEU A 167 -9.59 4.93 -16.67
CA LEU A 167 -11.00 5.34 -16.59
C LEU A 167 -11.96 4.15 -16.69
N ALA A 168 -11.72 3.24 -17.63
CA ALA A 168 -12.51 2.03 -17.78
C ALA A 168 -12.47 1.16 -16.51
N THR A 169 -11.28 0.98 -15.92
CA THR A 169 -11.12 0.24 -14.67
C THR A 169 -11.79 0.94 -13.50
N ALA A 170 -11.69 2.26 -13.40
CA ALA A 170 -12.37 3.06 -12.36
C ALA A 170 -13.91 2.90 -12.43
N LYS A 171 -14.47 2.85 -13.65
CA LYS A 171 -15.90 2.58 -13.86
C LYS A 171 -16.30 1.19 -13.39
N ILE A 172 -15.51 0.16 -13.73
CA ILE A 172 -15.75 -1.24 -13.32
C ILE A 172 -15.70 -1.38 -11.79
N SER A 173 -14.71 -0.79 -11.15
CA SER A 173 -14.46 -0.92 -9.70
C SER A 173 -15.37 -0.04 -8.82
N GLY A 174 -16.06 0.94 -9.41
CA GLY A 174 -17.03 1.80 -8.74
C GLY A 174 -16.43 3.00 -8.02
N VAL A 175 -15.35 3.57 -8.55
CA VAL A 175 -14.84 4.90 -8.20
C VAL A 175 -15.96 5.93 -8.45
N THR A 176 -16.15 6.88 -7.53
CA THR A 176 -17.29 7.81 -7.59
C THR A 176 -16.98 9.13 -8.28
N ARG A 177 -15.73 9.62 -8.14
CA ARG A 177 -15.27 10.88 -8.78
C ARG A 177 -13.82 10.76 -9.16
N ILE A 178 -13.42 11.35 -10.27
CA ILE A 178 -12.07 11.27 -10.83
C ILE A 178 -11.57 12.68 -11.16
N PHE A 179 -10.30 12.98 -10.79
CA PHE A 179 -9.71 14.29 -11.04
C PHE A 179 -8.35 14.16 -11.73
N LYS A 180 -8.12 15.05 -12.70
CA LYS A 180 -6.92 15.14 -13.56
C LYS A 180 -5.81 15.92 -12.84
N VAL A 181 -5.28 15.36 -11.77
CA VAL A 181 -4.19 15.96 -10.99
C VAL A 181 -3.31 14.89 -10.38
N GLY A 182 -1.99 15.05 -10.50
CA GLY A 182 -0.99 14.15 -9.93
C GLY A 182 -0.06 14.85 -8.93
N GLY A 183 0.98 14.16 -8.47
CA GLY A 183 2.02 14.70 -7.61
C GLY A 183 1.60 15.12 -6.20
N ALA A 184 2.48 15.83 -5.51
CA ALA A 184 2.25 16.31 -4.14
C ALA A 184 1.02 17.24 -4.02
N GLN A 185 0.72 18.01 -5.08
CA GLN A 185 -0.44 18.90 -5.12
C GLN A 185 -1.77 18.13 -5.10
N ALA A 186 -1.83 16.93 -5.67
CA ALA A 186 -3.00 16.07 -5.60
C ALA A 186 -3.25 15.58 -4.17
N ILE A 187 -2.19 15.17 -3.46
CA ILE A 187 -2.24 14.78 -2.05
C ILE A 187 -2.71 15.95 -1.19
N ALA A 188 -2.18 17.16 -1.42
CA ALA A 188 -2.60 18.37 -0.70
C ALA A 188 -4.08 18.68 -0.97
N ALA A 189 -4.55 18.56 -2.22
CA ALA A 189 -5.95 18.77 -2.58
C ALA A 189 -6.89 17.79 -1.88
N LEU A 190 -6.55 16.50 -1.85
CA LEU A 190 -7.31 15.47 -1.12
C LEU A 190 -7.34 15.74 0.39
N ALA A 191 -6.23 16.21 0.98
CA ALA A 191 -6.13 16.46 2.41
C ALA A 191 -6.90 17.71 2.89
N TYR A 192 -6.85 18.79 2.11
CA TYR A 192 -7.38 20.10 2.53
C TYR A 192 -8.63 20.54 1.79
N GLY A 193 -8.97 19.88 0.68
CA GLY A 193 -10.06 20.27 -0.20
C GLY A 193 -9.76 21.54 -1.00
N THR A 194 -10.36 21.60 -2.20
CA THR A 194 -10.36 22.79 -3.07
C THR A 194 -11.78 23.10 -3.50
N GLU A 195 -11.99 23.99 -4.47
CA GLU A 195 -13.31 24.25 -5.01
C GLU A 195 -13.88 23.02 -5.75
N SER A 196 -13.02 22.31 -6.49
CA SER A 196 -13.42 21.13 -7.28
C SER A 196 -13.25 19.81 -6.51
N ILE A 197 -12.11 19.64 -5.79
CA ILE A 197 -11.73 18.38 -5.14
C ILE A 197 -12.18 18.40 -3.68
N PRO A 198 -13.05 17.47 -3.25
CA PRO A 198 -13.46 17.39 -1.85
C PRO A 198 -12.31 16.93 -0.96
N ALA A 199 -12.24 17.45 0.28
CA ALA A 199 -11.37 16.88 1.30
C ALA A 199 -11.85 15.48 1.68
N VAL A 200 -10.90 14.57 1.88
CA VAL A 200 -11.14 13.18 2.25
C VAL A 200 -10.61 12.87 3.64
N ASP A 201 -11.03 11.73 4.21
CA ASP A 201 -10.65 11.30 5.55
C ASP A 201 -9.45 10.33 5.53
N LYS A 202 -9.20 9.67 4.40
CA LYS A 202 -8.06 8.78 4.17
C LYS A 202 -7.56 8.88 2.73
N ILE A 203 -6.23 8.85 2.54
CA ILE A 203 -5.57 8.80 1.24
C ILE A 203 -4.79 7.50 1.15
N VAL A 204 -4.99 6.75 0.05
CA VAL A 204 -4.30 5.50 -0.25
C VAL A 204 -3.71 5.54 -1.65
N GLY A 205 -2.80 4.63 -1.93
CA GLY A 205 -2.18 4.45 -3.24
C GLY A 205 -0.69 4.79 -3.26
N PRO A 206 0.07 4.08 -4.12
CA PRO A 206 1.51 4.27 -4.29
C PRO A 206 1.82 5.56 -5.05
N GLY A 207 3.04 6.08 -4.87
CA GLY A 207 3.50 7.26 -5.61
C GLY A 207 5.01 7.46 -5.49
N ASN A 208 5.53 8.41 -6.25
CA ASN A 208 6.95 8.76 -6.21
C ASN A 208 7.33 9.46 -4.88
N ALA A 209 8.61 9.80 -4.71
CA ALA A 209 9.13 10.44 -3.51
C ALA A 209 8.38 11.72 -3.10
N PHE A 210 7.88 12.53 -4.05
CA PHE A 210 7.09 13.73 -3.76
C PHE A 210 5.71 13.37 -3.19
N VAL A 211 5.10 12.32 -3.70
CA VAL A 211 3.80 11.82 -3.21
C VAL A 211 3.95 11.19 -1.83
N ALA A 212 4.97 10.36 -1.62
CA ALA A 212 5.28 9.74 -0.34
C ALA A 212 5.55 10.80 0.74
N GLU A 213 6.37 11.81 0.42
CA GLU A 213 6.64 12.93 1.33
C GLU A 213 5.39 13.78 1.60
N ALA A 214 4.55 14.02 0.59
CA ALA A 214 3.30 14.74 0.78
C ALA A 214 2.34 13.98 1.70
N LYS A 215 2.20 12.66 1.52
CA LYS A 215 1.42 11.80 2.43
C LYS A 215 1.93 11.89 3.87
N LYS A 216 3.25 11.84 4.06
CA LYS A 216 3.90 12.00 5.38
C LYS A 216 3.55 13.34 6.02
N GLN A 217 3.63 14.45 5.27
CA GLN A 217 3.35 15.79 5.80
C GLN A 217 1.88 16.04 6.12
N VAL A 218 0.95 15.43 5.40
CA VAL A 218 -0.50 15.59 5.66
C VAL A 218 -1.04 14.58 6.68
N PHE A 219 -0.25 13.59 7.07
CA PHE A 219 -0.67 12.61 8.08
C PHE A 219 -0.98 13.29 9.41
N GLY A 220 -2.12 12.94 10.00
CA GLY A 220 -2.67 13.61 11.19
C GLY A 220 -3.78 14.62 10.83
N LYS A 221 -3.70 15.27 9.66
CA LYS A 221 -4.84 16.00 9.10
C LYS A 221 -5.78 15.04 8.37
N VAL A 222 -5.23 14.08 7.68
CA VAL A 222 -5.91 12.99 6.97
C VAL A 222 -5.17 11.69 7.31
N SER A 223 -5.86 10.55 7.33
CA SER A 223 -5.20 9.24 7.45
C SER A 223 -4.56 8.85 6.12
N ILE A 224 -3.50 8.06 6.19
CA ILE A 224 -2.86 7.46 4.99
C ILE A 224 -2.81 5.93 5.14
N ASP A 225 -2.54 5.22 4.06
CA ASP A 225 -2.22 3.79 4.07
C ASP A 225 -0.83 3.56 4.69
N MET A 226 0.20 4.00 3.96
CA MET A 226 1.60 3.85 4.35
C MET A 226 2.47 4.92 3.67
N ILE A 227 3.73 5.02 4.12
CA ILE A 227 4.77 5.77 3.43
C ILE A 227 5.55 4.75 2.60
N ALA A 228 5.23 4.67 1.30
CA ALA A 228 5.87 3.72 0.40
C ALA A 228 7.28 4.17 0.01
N GLY A 229 8.22 3.25 0.09
CA GLY A 229 9.54 3.34 -0.53
C GLY A 229 9.55 2.73 -1.94
N PRO A 230 10.73 2.52 -2.54
CA PRO A 230 10.87 1.77 -3.77
C PRO A 230 10.40 0.32 -3.61
N SER A 231 9.94 -0.26 -4.71
CA SER A 231 9.47 -1.66 -4.72
C SER A 231 10.59 -2.66 -4.41
N GLU A 232 10.24 -3.72 -3.70
CA GLU A 232 11.19 -4.74 -3.24
C GLU A 232 10.65 -6.15 -3.52
N ILE A 233 11.52 -7.03 -4.01
CA ILE A 233 11.27 -8.47 -4.06
C ILE A 233 12.40 -9.22 -3.35
N LEU A 234 12.04 -10.24 -2.58
CA LEU A 234 12.96 -11.23 -2.06
C LEU A 234 12.50 -12.63 -2.44
N VAL A 235 13.32 -13.35 -3.19
CA VAL A 235 13.05 -14.74 -3.54
C VAL A 235 13.88 -15.63 -2.63
N VAL A 236 13.23 -16.54 -1.89
CA VAL A 236 13.90 -17.68 -1.24
C VAL A 236 13.78 -18.86 -2.17
N ALA A 237 14.91 -19.36 -2.67
CA ALA A 237 14.94 -20.46 -3.64
C ALA A 237 15.89 -21.56 -3.21
N ASP A 238 15.43 -22.82 -3.27
CA ASP A 238 16.26 -24.00 -3.06
C ASP A 238 16.94 -24.48 -4.36
N SER A 239 17.86 -25.43 -4.24
CA SER A 239 18.62 -25.99 -5.37
C SER A 239 17.79 -26.63 -6.48
N THR A 240 16.49 -26.88 -6.23
CA THR A 240 15.57 -27.51 -7.21
C THR A 240 14.88 -26.48 -8.11
N CYS A 241 15.09 -25.18 -7.83
CA CYS A 241 14.48 -24.11 -8.61
C CYS A 241 15.09 -23.95 -10.00
N ASN A 242 14.25 -23.53 -10.93
CA ASN A 242 14.72 -23.13 -12.26
C ASN A 242 15.31 -21.71 -12.20
N PRO A 243 16.61 -21.52 -12.46
CA PRO A 243 17.24 -20.20 -12.41
C PRO A 243 16.63 -19.18 -13.40
N VAL A 244 16.03 -19.67 -14.50
CA VAL A 244 15.35 -18.81 -15.49
C VAL A 244 14.15 -18.13 -14.86
N TYR A 245 13.36 -18.86 -14.06
CA TYR A 245 12.17 -18.31 -13.38
C TYR A 245 12.59 -17.32 -12.30
N VAL A 246 13.52 -17.72 -11.42
CA VAL A 246 14.03 -16.85 -10.35
C VAL A 246 14.57 -15.52 -10.89
N ALA A 247 15.34 -15.57 -11.99
CA ALA A 247 15.85 -14.35 -12.62
C ALA A 247 14.73 -13.49 -13.20
N ALA A 248 13.69 -14.10 -13.80
CA ALA A 248 12.54 -13.38 -14.33
C ALA A 248 11.75 -12.69 -13.22
N ASP A 249 11.53 -13.37 -12.08
CA ASP A 249 10.82 -12.83 -10.92
C ASP A 249 11.61 -11.68 -10.27
N MET A 250 12.93 -11.79 -10.17
CA MET A 250 13.77 -10.67 -9.73
C MET A 250 13.70 -9.46 -10.68
N LEU A 251 13.56 -9.70 -11.98
CA LEU A 251 13.51 -8.65 -13.00
C LEU A 251 12.14 -7.98 -13.07
N SER A 252 11.05 -8.65 -12.69
CA SER A 252 9.71 -8.05 -12.63
C SER A 252 9.68 -6.84 -11.70
N GLN A 253 10.37 -6.90 -10.55
CA GLN A 253 10.53 -5.75 -9.67
C GLN A 253 11.62 -4.77 -10.13
N ALA A 254 12.75 -5.28 -10.62
CA ALA A 254 13.88 -4.43 -11.01
C ALA A 254 13.52 -3.45 -12.14
N GLU A 255 12.56 -3.77 -13.00
CA GLU A 255 12.13 -2.87 -14.08
C GLU A 255 11.20 -1.72 -13.61
N HIS A 256 10.69 -1.75 -12.37
CA HIS A 256 9.79 -0.71 -11.85
C HIS A 256 10.52 0.62 -11.68
N ASP A 257 11.67 0.63 -10.99
CA ASP A 257 12.45 1.82 -10.72
C ASP A 257 13.93 1.49 -10.52
N LYS A 258 14.81 2.45 -10.78
CA LYS A 258 16.26 2.31 -10.55
C LYS A 258 16.62 2.06 -9.08
N MET A 259 15.76 2.46 -8.16
CA MET A 259 15.89 2.28 -6.73
C MET A 259 15.22 0.98 -6.23
N ALA A 260 14.50 0.25 -7.10
CA ALA A 260 13.91 -1.04 -6.73
C ALA A 260 15.00 -2.02 -6.26
N SER A 261 14.63 -2.91 -5.33
CA SER A 261 15.54 -3.91 -4.77
C SER A 261 15.06 -5.32 -5.11
N ALA A 262 15.95 -6.12 -5.71
CA ALA A 262 15.70 -7.52 -6.01
C ALA A 262 16.76 -8.39 -5.30
N VAL A 263 16.31 -9.20 -4.34
CA VAL A 263 17.19 -10.04 -3.51
C VAL A 263 16.85 -11.51 -3.72
N LEU A 264 17.88 -12.33 -3.94
CA LEU A 264 17.77 -13.79 -3.88
C LEU A 264 18.44 -14.28 -2.60
N VAL A 265 17.78 -15.15 -1.85
CA VAL A 265 18.40 -15.94 -0.79
C VAL A 265 18.29 -17.42 -1.16
N THR A 266 19.41 -18.09 -1.30
CA THR A 266 19.45 -19.50 -1.73
C THR A 266 20.34 -20.34 -0.84
N ASP A 267 20.09 -21.64 -0.81
CA ASP A 267 20.86 -22.62 -0.05
C ASP A 267 22.10 -23.12 -0.79
N THR A 268 22.29 -22.78 -2.09
CA THR A 268 23.43 -23.26 -2.87
C THR A 268 24.12 -22.17 -3.70
N MET A 269 25.45 -22.25 -3.75
CA MET A 269 26.25 -21.39 -4.64
C MET A 269 26.01 -21.70 -6.12
N GLU A 270 25.66 -22.93 -6.47
CA GLU A 270 25.38 -23.32 -7.84
C GLU A 270 24.18 -22.55 -8.39
N LEU A 271 23.06 -22.53 -7.65
CA LEU A 271 21.87 -21.77 -8.06
C LEU A 271 22.18 -20.26 -8.13
N ALA A 272 22.94 -19.74 -7.16
CA ALA A 272 23.34 -18.33 -7.14
C ALA A 272 24.07 -17.91 -8.42
N LEU A 273 25.04 -18.69 -8.87
CA LEU A 273 25.80 -18.43 -10.11
C LEU A 273 24.93 -18.54 -11.35
N ARG A 274 24.07 -19.56 -11.43
CA ARG A 274 23.16 -19.74 -12.57
C ARG A 274 22.13 -18.61 -12.67
N VAL A 275 21.59 -18.11 -11.54
CA VAL A 275 20.68 -16.95 -11.54
C VAL A 275 21.43 -15.69 -11.96
N GLN A 276 22.67 -15.49 -11.50
CA GLN A 276 23.51 -14.37 -11.93
C GLN A 276 23.73 -14.39 -13.45
N GLU A 277 24.01 -15.54 -14.06
CA GLU A 277 24.15 -15.71 -15.52
C GLU A 277 22.84 -15.42 -16.24
N GLU A 278 21.70 -15.90 -15.70
CA GLU A 278 20.39 -15.67 -16.27
C GLU A 278 19.96 -14.20 -16.24
N LEU A 279 20.26 -13.47 -15.18
CA LEU A 279 20.02 -12.02 -15.11
C LEU A 279 20.79 -11.29 -16.23
N GLU A 280 22.08 -11.64 -16.46
CA GLU A 280 22.87 -11.04 -17.54
C GLU A 280 22.32 -11.38 -18.93
N ARG A 281 21.70 -12.55 -19.08
CA ARG A 281 21.05 -12.98 -20.34
C ARG A 281 19.72 -12.29 -20.59
N GLN A 282 18.91 -12.08 -19.52
CA GLN A 282 17.53 -11.61 -19.66
C GLN A 282 17.42 -10.07 -19.68
N ILE A 283 18.24 -9.33 -18.91
CA ILE A 283 18.19 -7.86 -18.86
C ILE A 283 18.22 -7.19 -20.24
N PRO A 284 19.12 -7.57 -21.20
CA PRO A 284 19.17 -6.95 -22.51
C PRO A 284 17.92 -7.15 -23.37
N LEU A 285 17.04 -8.09 -22.98
CA LEU A 285 15.80 -8.40 -23.71
C LEU A 285 14.62 -7.52 -23.26
N LEU A 286 14.78 -6.79 -22.12
CA LEU A 286 13.71 -5.97 -21.56
C LEU A 286 13.61 -4.61 -22.27
N PRO A 287 12.39 -4.11 -22.55
CA PRO A 287 12.20 -2.75 -23.04
C PRO A 287 12.77 -1.68 -22.09
N ARG A 288 12.73 -1.95 -20.76
CA ARG A 288 13.23 -1.05 -19.69
C ARG A 288 14.59 -1.48 -19.14
N GLN A 289 15.45 -2.07 -19.98
CA GLN A 289 16.74 -2.66 -19.59
C GLN A 289 17.66 -1.72 -18.78
N GLU A 290 17.66 -0.43 -19.06
CA GLU A 290 18.52 0.54 -18.32
C GLU A 290 18.06 0.70 -16.87
N ILE A 291 16.75 0.66 -16.63
CA ILE A 291 16.17 0.73 -15.28
C ILE A 291 16.48 -0.55 -14.53
N ALA A 292 16.16 -1.72 -15.12
CA ALA A 292 16.44 -3.01 -14.52
C ALA A 292 17.93 -3.21 -14.24
N ARG A 293 18.81 -2.79 -15.16
CA ARG A 293 20.27 -2.84 -14.95
C ARG A 293 20.70 -2.01 -13.75
N ALA A 294 20.22 -0.77 -13.65
CA ALA A 294 20.56 0.11 -12.54
C ALA A 294 20.08 -0.45 -11.20
N SER A 295 18.85 -0.99 -11.13
CA SER A 295 18.30 -1.63 -9.96
C SER A 295 19.14 -2.84 -9.52
N ILE A 296 19.40 -3.79 -10.43
CA ILE A 296 20.16 -5.00 -10.16
C ILE A 296 21.62 -4.71 -9.74
N ASP A 297 22.29 -3.77 -10.40
CA ASP A 297 23.70 -3.47 -10.12
C ASP A 297 23.90 -2.69 -8.80
N ASN A 298 22.94 -1.85 -8.41
CA ASN A 298 23.07 -0.99 -7.24
C ASN A 298 22.39 -1.60 -6.00
N ASN A 299 21.19 -2.18 -6.15
CA ASN A 299 20.34 -2.60 -5.04
C ASN A 299 20.08 -4.12 -5.01
N GLY A 300 20.43 -4.83 -6.10
CA GLY A 300 20.29 -6.28 -6.18
C GLY A 300 21.36 -7.02 -5.35
N LYS A 301 20.97 -8.15 -4.76
CA LYS A 301 21.86 -9.02 -3.98
C LYS A 301 21.47 -10.47 -4.16
N ILE A 302 22.50 -11.36 -4.15
CA ILE A 302 22.31 -12.79 -3.96
C ILE A 302 23.01 -13.18 -2.67
N ILE A 303 22.31 -13.83 -1.75
CA ILE A 303 22.79 -14.26 -0.45
C ILE A 303 22.73 -15.78 -0.40
N VAL A 304 23.87 -16.43 -0.13
CA VAL A 304 23.97 -17.88 -0.05
C VAL A 304 23.98 -18.29 1.42
N ALA A 305 22.93 -19.00 1.84
CA ALA A 305 22.75 -19.60 3.17
C ALA A 305 23.08 -21.10 3.09
N GLU A 306 24.36 -21.45 2.92
CA GLU A 306 24.84 -22.77 2.54
C GLU A 306 24.12 -23.95 3.23
N ASN A 307 23.43 -24.77 2.43
CA ASN A 307 22.67 -25.97 2.81
C ASN A 307 21.68 -25.77 3.97
N ASN A 308 21.17 -24.54 4.14
CA ASN A 308 20.27 -24.22 5.25
C ASN A 308 19.11 -23.32 4.82
N LEU A 309 18.02 -23.92 4.36
CA LEU A 309 16.83 -23.20 3.93
C LEU A 309 16.13 -22.46 5.09
N MET A 310 16.24 -23.00 6.33
CA MET A 310 15.71 -22.27 7.50
C MET A 310 16.48 -20.98 7.76
N LEU A 311 17.80 -20.98 7.57
CA LEU A 311 18.59 -19.76 7.64
C LEU A 311 18.20 -18.76 6.54
N ALA A 312 17.86 -19.26 5.34
CA ALA A 312 17.35 -18.41 4.26
C ALA A 312 16.02 -17.70 4.66
N ILE A 313 15.13 -18.41 5.35
CA ILE A 313 13.89 -17.82 5.92
C ILE A 313 14.20 -16.79 7.02
N ASP A 314 15.17 -17.07 7.89
CA ASP A 314 15.58 -16.12 8.94
C ASP A 314 16.18 -14.85 8.34
N ILE A 315 16.98 -14.96 7.28
CA ILE A 315 17.50 -13.82 6.51
C ILE A 315 16.35 -13.03 5.86
N ALA A 316 15.36 -13.70 5.26
CA ALA A 316 14.18 -13.05 4.70
C ALA A 316 13.38 -12.29 5.77
N ASN A 317 13.19 -12.88 6.96
CA ASN A 317 12.55 -12.21 8.09
C ASN A 317 13.35 -10.98 8.56
N GLU A 318 14.68 -11.03 8.54
CA GLU A 318 15.50 -9.88 8.90
C GLU A 318 15.41 -8.77 7.87
N ILE A 319 15.32 -9.09 6.59
CA ILE A 319 15.09 -8.13 5.51
C ILE A 319 13.67 -7.57 5.58
N ALA A 320 12.66 -8.38 5.93
CA ALA A 320 11.25 -8.00 5.96
C ALA A 320 10.80 -7.34 4.64
N PRO A 321 10.81 -8.09 3.52
CA PRO A 321 10.56 -7.56 2.19
C PRO A 321 9.09 -7.20 1.97
N GLU A 322 8.84 -6.37 0.96
CA GLU A 322 7.52 -6.11 0.40
C GLU A 322 6.91 -7.40 -0.18
N HIS A 323 7.58 -7.98 -1.17
CA HIS A 323 7.21 -9.25 -1.80
C HIS A 323 8.18 -10.33 -1.37
N LEU A 324 7.67 -11.44 -0.83
CA LEU A 324 8.45 -12.64 -0.50
C LEU A 324 7.97 -13.81 -1.34
N GLU A 325 8.82 -14.34 -2.21
CA GLU A 325 8.57 -15.61 -2.89
C GLU A 325 9.25 -16.77 -2.16
N LEU A 326 8.48 -17.79 -1.81
CA LEU A 326 8.97 -19.06 -1.32
C LEU A 326 9.05 -20.06 -2.48
N CYS A 327 10.09 -19.92 -3.30
CA CYS A 327 10.33 -20.71 -4.50
C CYS A 327 10.97 -22.07 -4.13
N VAL A 328 10.20 -22.90 -3.41
CA VAL A 328 10.63 -24.19 -2.85
C VAL A 328 9.60 -25.27 -3.12
N ASP A 329 9.97 -26.55 -2.98
CA ASP A 329 9.08 -27.68 -3.27
C ASP A 329 7.86 -27.76 -2.35
N ASN A 330 8.02 -27.51 -1.05
CA ASN A 330 6.96 -27.58 -0.05
C ASN A 330 6.81 -26.26 0.70
N PRO A 331 6.30 -25.20 0.06
CA PRO A 331 6.30 -23.84 0.64
C PRO A 331 5.46 -23.74 1.92
N PHE A 332 4.44 -24.58 2.11
CA PHE A 332 3.60 -24.59 3.31
C PHE A 332 4.34 -25.04 4.57
N ASP A 333 5.46 -25.80 4.45
CA ASP A 333 6.30 -26.18 5.58
C ASP A 333 7.03 -24.97 6.21
N TYR A 334 7.10 -23.85 5.47
CA TYR A 334 7.80 -22.63 5.87
C TYR A 334 6.86 -21.46 6.17
N LEU A 335 5.57 -21.55 5.86
CA LEU A 335 4.62 -20.44 6.01
C LEU A 335 4.61 -19.90 7.44
N ASP A 336 4.54 -20.76 8.46
CA ASP A 336 4.56 -20.36 9.86
C ASP A 336 5.91 -19.85 10.35
N LYS A 337 6.98 -19.98 9.58
CA LYS A 337 8.32 -19.45 9.90
C LYS A 337 8.52 -18.05 9.34
N VAL A 338 7.73 -17.64 8.35
CA VAL A 338 7.73 -16.27 7.84
C VAL A 338 7.00 -15.38 8.84
N LYS A 339 7.69 -14.34 9.32
CA LYS A 339 7.16 -13.39 10.31
C LYS A 339 6.94 -12.01 9.71
N HIS A 340 7.76 -11.63 8.74
CA HIS A 340 7.83 -10.28 8.21
C HIS A 340 7.92 -10.31 6.69
N ALA A 341 6.77 -10.17 6.04
CA ALA A 341 6.66 -9.96 4.60
C ALA A 341 5.36 -9.19 4.31
N GLY A 342 5.36 -8.34 3.30
CA GLY A 342 4.14 -7.67 2.86
C GLY A 342 3.19 -8.67 2.22
N SER A 343 3.65 -9.45 1.23
CA SER A 343 2.92 -10.57 0.63
C SER A 343 3.83 -11.78 0.49
N ILE A 344 3.25 -12.99 0.56
CA ILE A 344 3.98 -14.26 0.47
C ILE A 344 3.46 -15.06 -0.71
N PHE A 345 4.32 -15.34 -1.67
CA PHE A 345 4.04 -16.12 -2.87
C PHE A 345 4.55 -17.54 -2.70
N MET A 346 3.66 -18.53 -2.85
CA MET A 346 3.87 -19.88 -2.36
C MET A 346 4.16 -20.85 -3.49
N GLY A 347 5.45 -21.18 -3.69
CA GLY A 347 5.89 -22.21 -4.64
C GLY A 347 6.38 -21.69 -5.99
N LYS A 348 6.95 -22.57 -6.78
CA LYS A 348 7.69 -22.28 -8.03
C LYS A 348 6.83 -21.77 -9.20
N TYR A 349 5.51 -21.81 -9.09
CA TYR A 349 4.55 -21.37 -10.10
C TYR A 349 3.67 -20.22 -9.62
N CYS A 350 4.15 -19.47 -8.62
CA CYS A 350 3.47 -18.34 -8.05
C CYS A 350 4.37 -17.09 -8.12
N PRO A 351 4.58 -16.53 -9.33
CA PRO A 351 5.37 -15.32 -9.51
C PRO A 351 4.66 -14.12 -8.88
N GLU A 352 5.42 -13.12 -8.47
CA GLU A 352 4.91 -11.88 -7.87
C GLU A 352 3.86 -11.19 -8.75
N ALA A 353 4.06 -11.15 -10.07
CA ALA A 353 3.12 -10.58 -11.03
C ALA A 353 1.71 -11.20 -10.95
N LEU A 354 1.57 -12.46 -10.51
CA LEU A 354 0.25 -13.05 -10.25
C LEU A 354 -0.50 -12.29 -9.15
N GLY A 355 0.19 -11.88 -8.09
CA GLY A 355 -0.38 -11.08 -7.01
C GLY A 355 -0.73 -9.68 -7.46
N ASP A 356 0.12 -9.06 -8.26
CA ASP A 356 -0.08 -7.71 -8.75
C ASP A 356 -1.35 -7.52 -9.59
N TYR A 357 -1.74 -8.57 -10.32
CA TYR A 357 -2.79 -8.42 -11.31
C TYR A 357 -4.02 -9.31 -11.09
N PHE A 358 -3.87 -10.53 -10.57
CA PHE A 358 -4.94 -11.51 -10.76
C PHE A 358 -5.29 -12.39 -9.55
N ALA A 359 -4.39 -12.60 -8.60
CA ALA A 359 -4.60 -13.54 -7.49
C ALA A 359 -5.67 -13.10 -6.48
N GLY A 360 -5.92 -11.81 -6.35
CA GLY A 360 -6.91 -11.26 -5.42
C GLY A 360 -6.37 -10.58 -4.16
N PRO A 361 -5.32 -11.06 -3.47
CA PRO A 361 -4.65 -10.30 -2.42
C PRO A 361 -4.16 -8.93 -2.92
N ASN A 362 -4.10 -7.94 -2.00
CA ASN A 362 -3.73 -6.58 -2.36
C ASN A 362 -2.25 -6.42 -2.65
N HIS A 363 -1.91 -5.61 -3.65
CA HIS A 363 -0.54 -5.29 -4.02
C HIS A 363 -0.01 -3.96 -3.42
N THR A 364 -0.85 -3.20 -2.70
CA THR A 364 -0.39 -2.03 -1.95
C THR A 364 0.20 -2.52 -0.63
N LEU A 365 1.51 -2.73 -0.64
CA LEU A 365 2.25 -3.48 0.37
C LEU A 365 3.21 -2.59 1.15
N PRO A 366 3.53 -2.96 2.41
CA PRO A 366 4.55 -2.28 3.20
C PRO A 366 5.95 -2.51 2.64
N THR A 367 6.68 -1.44 2.35
CA THR A 367 8.04 -1.42 1.81
C THR A 367 9.08 -1.06 2.87
N SER A 368 10.35 -1.14 2.52
CA SER A 368 11.48 -0.65 3.35
C SER A 368 11.54 -1.24 4.75
N GLY A 369 11.17 -2.54 4.88
CA GLY A 369 11.17 -3.27 6.14
C GLY A 369 9.98 -2.96 7.06
N SER A 370 9.03 -2.13 6.63
CA SER A 370 7.83 -1.81 7.41
C SER A 370 6.86 -3.00 7.56
N ALA A 371 7.04 -4.09 6.80
CA ALA A 371 6.34 -5.36 7.01
C ALA A 371 6.51 -5.94 8.43
N ARG A 372 7.44 -5.41 9.24
CA ARG A 372 7.58 -5.73 10.68
C ARG A 372 6.41 -5.23 11.53
N PHE A 373 5.69 -4.20 11.09
CA PHE A 373 4.63 -3.54 11.87
C PHE A 373 3.45 -3.04 11.02
N SER A 374 3.54 -3.12 9.70
CA SER A 374 2.49 -2.74 8.76
C SER A 374 1.97 -3.96 8.00
N SER A 375 0.77 -3.85 7.48
CA SER A 375 0.10 -4.88 6.69
C SER A 375 -0.21 -4.39 5.27
N PRO A 376 -0.50 -5.29 4.32
CA PRO A 376 -1.11 -4.93 3.04
C PRO A 376 -2.38 -4.12 3.22
N LEU A 377 -2.70 -3.28 2.26
CA LEU A 377 -3.97 -2.57 2.23
C LEU A 377 -5.14 -3.56 2.26
N SER A 378 -6.11 -3.31 3.10
CA SER A 378 -7.20 -4.23 3.40
C SER A 378 -8.51 -3.48 3.66
N VAL A 379 -9.62 -4.22 3.82
CA VAL A 379 -10.90 -3.64 4.24
C VAL A 379 -10.80 -2.94 5.60
N ASP A 380 -9.92 -3.42 6.51
CA ASP A 380 -9.69 -2.79 7.83
C ASP A 380 -9.16 -1.35 7.73
N ASP A 381 -8.49 -1.00 6.62
CA ASP A 381 -7.98 0.35 6.37
C ASP A 381 -9.08 1.37 6.08
N PHE A 382 -10.22 0.91 5.65
CA PHE A 382 -11.36 1.73 5.25
C PHE A 382 -12.49 1.77 6.26
N VAL A 383 -12.28 1.22 7.46
CA VAL A 383 -13.23 1.25 8.57
C VAL A 383 -12.62 1.87 9.81
N LYS A 384 -13.46 2.43 10.66
CA LYS A 384 -13.09 2.88 12.01
C LYS A 384 -13.92 2.15 13.06
N LYS A 385 -13.34 1.98 14.23
CA LYS A 385 -13.88 1.23 15.36
C LYS A 385 -14.15 2.19 16.51
N SER A 386 -15.44 2.39 16.85
CA SER A 386 -15.84 3.19 18.01
C SER A 386 -16.30 2.28 19.14
N GLN A 387 -15.84 2.57 20.35
CA GLN A 387 -16.30 1.87 21.54
C GLN A 387 -17.56 2.56 22.08
N PHE A 388 -18.47 1.79 22.68
CA PHE A 388 -19.59 2.33 23.43
C PHE A 388 -19.78 1.58 24.73
N THR A 389 -20.25 2.31 25.75
CA THR A 389 -20.46 1.83 27.09
C THR A 389 -21.80 2.37 27.59
N TYR A 390 -22.63 1.49 28.16
CA TYR A 390 -23.88 1.84 28.81
C TYR A 390 -23.93 1.18 30.19
N TYR A 391 -24.36 1.94 31.19
CA TYR A 391 -24.61 1.47 32.54
C TYR A 391 -25.97 1.97 33.00
N THR A 392 -26.75 1.10 33.66
CA THR A 392 -27.91 1.51 34.43
C THR A 392 -27.45 2.28 35.69
N LYS A 393 -28.39 3.02 36.33
CA LYS A 393 -28.12 3.70 37.62
C LYS A 393 -27.62 2.70 38.66
N ASP A 394 -28.31 1.54 38.78
CA ASP A 394 -27.96 0.51 39.76
C ASP A 394 -26.59 -0.15 39.47
N ALA A 395 -26.26 -0.38 38.21
CA ALA A 395 -24.95 -0.91 37.87
C ALA A 395 -23.84 0.10 38.16
N LEU A 396 -24.05 1.41 37.86
CA LEU A 396 -23.09 2.48 38.15
C LEU A 396 -22.90 2.65 39.67
N SER A 397 -23.95 2.56 40.50
CA SER A 397 -23.83 2.70 41.95
C SER A 397 -22.87 1.66 42.56
N LYS A 398 -22.81 0.45 42.02
CA LYS A 398 -21.89 -0.61 42.48
C LYS A 398 -20.41 -0.33 42.22
N VAL A 399 -20.09 0.60 41.34
CA VAL A 399 -18.70 0.92 40.94
C VAL A 399 -18.31 2.38 41.14
N SER A 400 -19.23 3.25 41.46
CA SER A 400 -19.05 4.69 41.62
C SER A 400 -17.87 5.04 42.57
N ASP A 401 -17.85 4.43 43.79
CA ASP A 401 -16.79 4.68 44.78
C ASP A 401 -15.43 4.14 44.30
N LYS A 402 -15.42 3.04 43.52
CA LYS A 402 -14.20 2.48 42.95
C LYS A 402 -13.62 3.42 41.91
N ILE A 403 -14.48 4.01 41.06
CA ILE A 403 -14.09 5.01 40.05
C ILE A 403 -13.51 6.24 40.78
N ALA A 404 -14.20 6.73 41.81
CA ALA A 404 -13.75 7.88 42.58
C ALA A 404 -12.38 7.65 43.23
N THR A 405 -12.23 6.49 43.90
CA THR A 405 -10.95 6.12 44.53
C THR A 405 -9.80 6.06 43.52
N PHE A 406 -10.06 5.48 42.33
CA PHE A 406 -9.04 5.36 41.25
C PHE A 406 -8.65 6.76 40.76
N ALA A 407 -9.62 7.60 40.43
CA ALA A 407 -9.41 8.93 39.90
C ALA A 407 -8.68 9.85 40.90
N GLU A 408 -9.00 9.75 42.23
CA GLU A 408 -8.33 10.49 43.29
C GLU A 408 -6.85 10.10 43.40
N LYS A 409 -6.54 8.79 43.26
CA LYS A 409 -5.13 8.33 43.27
C LYS A 409 -4.33 8.85 42.07
N GLU A 410 -5.00 9.19 41.00
CA GLU A 410 -4.40 9.88 39.81
C GLU A 410 -4.39 11.42 39.99
N GLY A 411 -4.98 11.96 41.08
CA GLY A 411 -5.12 13.40 41.30
C GLY A 411 -6.24 14.05 40.49
N LEU A 412 -7.17 13.24 39.93
CA LEU A 412 -8.24 13.69 39.04
C LEU A 412 -9.59 13.81 39.77
N HIS A 413 -9.71 14.78 40.71
CA HIS A 413 -10.90 14.94 41.54
C HIS A 413 -12.19 15.22 40.77
N ALA A 414 -12.13 15.89 39.61
CA ALA A 414 -13.31 16.12 38.79
C ALA A 414 -13.84 14.81 38.15
N HIS A 415 -12.95 13.86 37.83
CA HIS A 415 -13.32 12.52 37.36
C HIS A 415 -14.02 11.75 38.51
N ALA A 416 -13.47 11.77 39.72
CA ALA A 416 -14.09 11.16 40.88
C ALA A 416 -15.50 11.73 41.12
N LYS A 417 -15.62 13.06 41.14
CA LYS A 417 -16.89 13.75 41.34
C LYS A 417 -17.91 13.43 40.20
N SER A 418 -17.46 13.27 38.97
CA SER A 418 -18.38 12.93 37.87
C SER A 418 -19.09 11.61 38.09
N ALA A 419 -18.48 10.64 38.79
CA ALA A 419 -19.11 9.37 39.11
C ALA A 419 -20.06 9.48 40.32
N THR A 420 -19.62 10.13 41.42
CA THR A 420 -20.33 10.16 42.70
C THR A 420 -21.52 11.13 42.73
N ILE A 421 -21.44 12.25 42.00
CA ILE A 421 -22.48 13.30 42.01
C ILE A 421 -23.83 12.78 41.54
N ARG A 422 -23.87 11.69 40.78
CA ARG A 422 -25.09 11.05 40.28
C ARG A 422 -25.91 10.37 41.39
N PHE A 423 -25.35 10.23 42.59
CA PHE A 423 -25.93 9.61 43.78
C PHE A 423 -26.01 10.55 44.97
N GLU A 424 -25.58 11.79 44.84
CA GLU A 424 -25.76 12.84 45.84
C GLU A 424 -27.16 13.44 45.68
N GLU A 425 -27.91 13.61 46.80
CA GLU A 425 -29.24 14.26 46.81
C GLU A 425 -29.12 15.78 46.76
#